data_4bf6a214a55a9dba22faae1f8daeebea
#
_entry.id   4bf6a214a55a9dba22faae1f8daeebea
#
_cell.length_a   1.000
_cell.length_b   1.000
_cell.length_c   1.000
_cell.angle_alpha   90.00
_cell.angle_beta   90.00
_cell.angle_gamma   90.00
#
_symmetry.space_group_name_H-M   'P 1'
#
loop_
_entity.id
_entity.type
_entity.pdbx_description
1 polymer ?
#
loop_
_entity_poly.entity_id
_entity_poly.type
_entity_poly.pdbx_seq_one_letter_code
_entity_poly.pdbx_strand_id
1 'polypeptide(L)'
;MIKIDNVSYSYSKGGGVSNINLTIQDGEFVFLIGPTGSGKTTILKLLYMDIFPKAGNVIIDKFDSQSIKKRKIPYLRRKVGVIFQNYHLLEDRNLFENIALPLHVLGYQKEEVVELVNESIDEIGLSGKESHYPYELSGGEQQRACIARALIKDPEI
;
A
#
# COMPACT_ATOMS: atom_id res chain seq x y z
N MET A 1 -10.13 -12.13 2.41
CA MET A 1 -11.22 -11.51 3.24
C MET A 1 -10.62 -10.49 4.22
N ILE A 2 -11.27 -9.33 4.37
CA ILE A 2 -10.94 -8.29 5.38
C ILE A 2 -12.11 -8.16 6.34
N LYS A 3 -11.84 -8.13 7.65
CA LYS A 3 -12.86 -7.89 8.69
C LYS A 3 -12.36 -6.84 9.66
N ILE A 4 -13.15 -5.82 9.89
CA ILE A 4 -13.00 -4.81 10.95
C ILE A 4 -14.17 -5.03 11.91
N ASP A 5 -13.89 -5.30 13.18
CA ASP A 5 -14.88 -5.66 14.19
C ASP A 5 -14.79 -4.71 15.38
N ASN A 6 -15.82 -3.86 15.55
CA ASN A 6 -15.94 -2.86 16.61
C ASN A 6 -14.67 -2.01 16.85
N VAL A 7 -13.99 -1.65 15.75
CA VAL A 7 -12.69 -0.96 15.81
C VAL A 7 -12.87 0.50 16.18
N SER A 8 -12.11 0.91 17.19
CA SER A 8 -11.93 2.32 17.55
C SER A 8 -10.45 2.67 17.63
N TYR A 9 -10.11 3.84 17.10
CA TYR A 9 -8.77 4.42 17.18
C TYR A 9 -8.85 5.93 17.30
N SER A 10 -8.05 6.51 18.18
CA SER A 10 -7.94 7.97 18.37
C SER A 10 -6.49 8.41 18.37
N TYR A 11 -6.18 9.49 17.67
CA TYR A 11 -4.88 10.15 17.74
C TYR A 11 -4.75 11.00 19.00
N SER A 12 -3.53 11.23 19.48
CA SER A 12 -3.25 12.06 20.66
C SER A 12 -3.68 13.53 20.49
N LYS A 13 -3.66 14.02 19.26
CA LYS A 13 -4.04 15.40 18.89
C LYS A 13 -5.52 15.51 18.47
N GLY A 14 -6.33 14.50 18.76
CA GLY A 14 -7.74 14.43 18.37
C GLY A 14 -7.93 13.78 16.97
N GLY A 15 -9.20 13.42 16.69
CA GLY A 15 -9.59 12.68 15.49
C GLY A 15 -9.35 11.17 15.62
N GLY A 16 -9.83 10.43 14.63
CA GLY A 16 -9.78 8.97 14.60
C GLY A 16 -11.05 8.36 14.06
N VAL A 17 -11.36 7.14 14.48
CA VAL A 17 -12.57 6.38 14.14
C VAL A 17 -13.13 5.69 15.36
N SER A 18 -14.45 5.47 15.38
CA SER A 18 -15.14 4.83 16.52
C SER A 18 -16.16 3.81 16.03
N ASN A 19 -16.16 2.63 16.67
CA ASN A 19 -17.10 1.54 16.43
C ASN A 19 -17.27 1.15 14.95
N ILE A 20 -16.17 1.11 14.21
CA ILE A 20 -16.19 0.71 12.80
C ILE A 20 -16.39 -0.80 12.70
N ASN A 21 -17.38 -1.17 11.89
CA ASN A 21 -17.66 -2.56 11.50
C ASN A 21 -17.70 -2.62 9.99
N LEU A 22 -16.88 -3.48 9.39
CA LEU A 22 -16.78 -3.64 7.93
C LEU A 22 -16.29 -5.05 7.63
N THR A 23 -16.92 -5.69 6.67
CA THR A 23 -16.42 -6.95 6.09
C THR A 23 -16.33 -6.79 4.59
N ILE A 24 -15.18 -7.15 4.01
CA ILE A 24 -14.94 -7.17 2.57
C ILE A 24 -14.56 -8.59 2.20
N GLN A 25 -15.32 -9.18 1.29
CA GLN A 25 -15.05 -10.52 0.79
C GLN A 25 -13.94 -10.49 -0.27
N ASP A 26 -13.41 -11.67 -0.58
CA ASP A 26 -12.44 -11.79 -1.67
C ASP A 26 -13.13 -11.45 -3.01
N GLY A 27 -12.44 -10.68 -3.85
CA GLY A 27 -12.93 -10.20 -5.13
C GLY A 27 -13.88 -9.00 -5.06
N GLU A 28 -14.22 -8.49 -3.87
CA GLU A 28 -15.03 -7.28 -3.76
C GLU A 28 -14.22 -6.02 -4.07
N PHE A 29 -14.86 -5.08 -4.76
CA PHE A 29 -14.38 -3.72 -4.97
C PHE A 29 -15.20 -2.75 -4.12
N VAL A 30 -14.54 -2.06 -3.17
CA VAL A 30 -15.21 -1.23 -2.16
C VAL A 30 -14.74 0.21 -2.22
N PHE A 31 -15.69 1.15 -2.32
CA PHE A 31 -15.44 2.58 -2.18
C PHE A 31 -15.61 3.03 -0.73
N LEU A 32 -14.57 3.60 -0.14
CA LEU A 32 -14.64 4.29 1.15
C LEU A 32 -14.85 5.79 0.92
N ILE A 33 -16.08 6.25 1.06
CA ILE A 33 -16.50 7.64 0.79
C ILE A 33 -16.78 8.40 2.08
N GLY A 34 -16.61 9.71 2.04
CA GLY A 34 -16.88 10.62 3.17
C GLY A 34 -16.06 11.91 3.08
N PRO A 35 -16.43 12.95 3.87
CA PRO A 35 -15.72 14.23 3.87
C PRO A 35 -14.26 14.10 4.34
N THR A 36 -13.48 15.16 4.12
CA THR A 36 -12.12 15.25 4.68
C THR A 36 -12.19 15.17 6.21
N GLY A 37 -11.29 14.42 6.81
CA GLY A 37 -11.27 14.20 8.27
C GLY A 37 -12.20 13.11 8.79
N SER A 38 -13.03 12.46 7.95
CA SER A 38 -13.94 11.38 8.40
C SER A 38 -13.26 10.06 8.81
N GLY A 39 -11.94 9.98 8.76
CA GLY A 39 -11.20 8.79 9.20
C GLY A 39 -10.84 7.79 8.09
N LYS A 40 -11.09 8.07 6.80
CA LYS A 40 -10.77 7.16 5.69
C LYS A 40 -9.31 6.70 5.71
N THR A 41 -8.38 7.63 5.82
CA THR A 41 -6.94 7.33 5.92
C THR A 41 -6.60 6.52 7.18
N THR A 42 -7.32 6.74 8.28
CA THR A 42 -7.16 5.97 9.52
C THR A 42 -7.56 4.52 9.31
N ILE A 43 -8.68 4.27 8.62
CA ILE A 43 -9.12 2.92 8.27
C ILE A 43 -8.08 2.24 7.39
N LEU A 44 -7.60 2.90 6.32
CA LEU A 44 -6.54 2.34 5.48
C LEU A 44 -5.29 2.00 6.29
N LYS A 45 -4.83 2.89 7.17
CA LYS A 45 -3.66 2.64 8.04
C LYS A 45 -3.85 1.44 8.98
N LEU A 46 -5.06 1.22 9.47
CA LEU A 46 -5.40 0.03 10.25
C LEU A 46 -5.31 -1.24 9.40
N LEU A 47 -5.74 -1.20 8.11
CA LEU A 47 -5.71 -2.35 7.22
C LEU A 47 -4.29 -2.84 6.93
N TYR A 48 -3.31 -1.98 6.66
CA TYR A 48 -1.93 -2.44 6.45
C TYR A 48 -1.08 -2.41 7.73
N MET A 49 -1.74 -2.30 8.90
CA MET A 49 -1.13 -2.33 10.24
C MET A 49 0.02 -1.32 10.41
N ASP A 50 -0.19 -0.09 9.92
CA ASP A 50 0.66 1.06 10.24
C ASP A 50 0.34 1.57 11.65
N ILE A 51 -0.93 1.50 12.01
CA ILE A 51 -1.46 1.75 13.35
C ILE A 51 -2.29 0.55 13.80
N PHE A 52 -2.44 0.40 15.12
CA PHE A 52 -3.21 -0.69 15.71
C PHE A 52 -4.46 -0.15 16.41
N PRO A 53 -5.60 -0.87 16.38
CA PRO A 53 -6.81 -0.46 17.06
C PRO A 53 -6.57 -0.33 18.57
N LYS A 54 -7.21 0.67 19.20
CA LYS A 54 -7.26 0.78 20.67
C LYS A 54 -8.37 -0.07 21.26
N ALA A 55 -9.43 -0.34 20.49
CA ALA A 55 -10.49 -1.27 20.80
C ALA A 55 -10.94 -1.97 19.52
N GLY A 56 -11.48 -3.16 19.65
CA GLY A 56 -11.90 -3.98 18.52
C GLY A 56 -10.76 -4.73 17.86
N ASN A 57 -11.00 -5.28 16.66
CA ASN A 57 -10.06 -6.12 15.96
C ASN A 57 -10.09 -5.90 14.45
N VAL A 58 -8.92 -5.98 13.82
CA VAL A 58 -8.74 -5.99 12.35
C VAL A 58 -8.15 -7.32 11.95
N ILE A 59 -8.84 -8.03 11.06
CA ILE A 59 -8.40 -9.30 10.50
C ILE A 59 -8.26 -9.16 8.99
N ILE A 60 -7.12 -9.56 8.46
CA ILE A 60 -6.82 -9.55 7.03
C ILE A 60 -6.24 -10.92 6.69
N ASP A 61 -6.98 -11.71 5.94
CA ASP A 61 -6.66 -13.11 5.69
C ASP A 61 -6.41 -13.84 7.02
N LYS A 62 -5.22 -14.31 7.27
CA LYS A 62 -4.78 -14.98 8.52
C LYS A 62 -4.12 -14.04 9.54
N PHE A 63 -4.01 -12.75 9.23
CA PHE A 63 -3.35 -11.78 10.10
C PHE A 63 -4.38 -11.06 10.97
N ASP A 64 -4.22 -11.15 12.26
CA ASP A 64 -5.11 -10.60 13.29
C ASP A 64 -4.35 -9.54 14.10
N SER A 65 -4.89 -8.32 14.17
CA SER A 65 -4.25 -7.17 14.81
C SER A 65 -4.00 -7.35 16.31
N GLN A 66 -4.75 -8.21 17.00
CA GLN A 66 -4.57 -8.48 18.42
C GLN A 66 -3.43 -9.47 18.70
N SER A 67 -3.13 -10.37 17.75
CA SER A 67 -2.17 -11.47 17.96
C SER A 67 -0.92 -11.37 17.10
N ILE A 68 -0.91 -10.53 16.06
CA ILE A 68 0.22 -10.43 15.13
C ILE A 68 1.50 -9.96 15.83
N LYS A 69 2.57 -10.73 15.68
CA LYS A 69 3.90 -10.32 16.14
C LYS A 69 4.49 -9.31 15.16
N LYS A 70 5.21 -8.28 15.65
CA LYS A 70 5.85 -7.23 14.81
C LYS A 70 6.63 -7.80 13.62
N ARG A 71 7.37 -8.91 13.81
CA ARG A 71 8.13 -9.60 12.75
C ARG A 71 7.26 -10.18 11.62
N LYS A 72 5.94 -10.30 11.82
CA LYS A 72 5.00 -10.82 10.82
C LYS A 72 4.31 -9.71 10.01
N ILE A 73 4.35 -8.46 10.45
CA ILE A 73 3.77 -7.32 9.72
C ILE A 73 4.33 -7.19 8.30
N PRO A 74 5.64 -7.34 8.04
CA PRO A 74 6.16 -7.30 6.67
C PRO A 74 5.53 -8.34 5.74
N TYR A 75 5.16 -9.52 6.24
CA TYR A 75 4.49 -10.55 5.44
C TYR A 75 3.05 -10.17 5.08
N LEU A 76 2.31 -9.49 5.97
CA LEU A 76 1.03 -8.89 5.62
C LEU A 76 1.20 -7.82 4.52
N ARG A 77 2.14 -6.88 4.72
CA ARG A 77 2.36 -5.76 3.78
C ARG A 77 2.83 -6.21 2.39
N ARG A 78 3.43 -7.40 2.28
CA ARG A 78 3.75 -8.01 0.98
C ARG A 78 2.49 -8.36 0.19
N LYS A 79 1.42 -8.79 0.87
CA LYS A 79 0.13 -9.13 0.26
C LYS A 79 -0.74 -7.93 -0.09
N VAL A 80 -0.45 -6.76 0.48
CA VAL A 80 -1.27 -5.55 0.31
C VAL A 80 -0.55 -4.55 -0.59
N GLY A 81 -1.17 -4.17 -1.71
CA GLY A 81 -0.72 -3.10 -2.59
C GLY A 81 -1.25 -1.76 -2.09
N VAL A 82 -0.39 -0.90 -1.54
CA VAL A 82 -0.81 0.42 -1.03
C VAL A 82 -0.36 1.51 -1.98
N ILE A 83 -1.32 2.29 -2.50
CA ILE A 83 -1.06 3.50 -3.29
C ILE A 83 -1.31 4.70 -2.39
N PHE A 84 -0.27 5.48 -2.12
CA PHE A 84 -0.33 6.64 -1.24
C PHE A 84 -0.77 7.90 -1.98
N GLN A 85 -1.51 8.77 -1.29
CA GLN A 85 -1.99 10.04 -1.84
C GLN A 85 -0.84 10.96 -2.30
N ASN A 86 0.29 10.96 -1.59
CA ASN A 86 1.48 11.78 -1.91
C ASN A 86 2.55 10.94 -2.64
N TYR A 87 2.15 9.90 -3.36
CA TYR A 87 3.00 8.97 -4.13
C TYR A 87 4.08 8.25 -3.32
N HIS A 88 4.77 8.94 -2.41
CA HIS A 88 5.88 8.41 -1.60
C HIS A 88 6.96 7.70 -2.45
N LEU A 89 7.25 8.27 -3.63
CA LEU A 89 8.43 7.86 -4.39
C LEU A 89 9.69 8.28 -3.64
N LEU A 90 10.72 7.47 -3.72
CA LEU A 90 12.01 7.79 -3.13
C LEU A 90 12.72 8.79 -4.03
N GLU A 91 12.98 9.99 -3.51
CA GLU A 91 13.55 11.12 -4.24
C GLU A 91 15.01 10.88 -4.65
N ASP A 92 15.73 10.02 -3.93
CA ASP A 92 17.12 9.61 -4.18
C ASP A 92 17.22 8.40 -5.12
N ARG A 93 16.12 7.98 -5.71
CA ARG A 93 16.00 6.84 -6.62
C ARG A 93 15.31 7.26 -7.91
N ASN A 94 15.79 6.74 -9.04
CA ASN A 94 15.13 6.94 -10.33
C ASN A 94 13.84 6.10 -10.44
N LEU A 95 13.13 6.23 -11.57
CA LEU A 95 11.87 5.52 -11.84
C LEU A 95 12.07 4.00 -11.76
N PHE A 96 13.09 3.47 -12.44
CA PHE A 96 13.39 2.04 -12.43
C PHE A 96 13.62 1.53 -11.00
N GLU A 97 14.47 2.19 -10.23
CA GLU A 97 14.80 1.81 -8.86
C GLU A 97 13.61 1.90 -7.90
N ASN A 98 12.72 2.89 -8.08
CA ASN A 98 11.49 3.01 -7.33
C ASN A 98 10.56 1.82 -7.57
N ILE A 99 10.38 1.42 -8.83
CA ILE A 99 9.51 0.28 -9.19
C ILE A 99 10.17 -1.06 -8.80
N ALA A 100 11.50 -1.18 -8.93
CA ALA A 100 12.25 -2.38 -8.58
C ALA A 100 12.27 -2.70 -7.07
N LEU A 101 12.10 -1.68 -6.22
CA LEU A 101 12.28 -1.81 -4.77
C LEU A 101 11.50 -2.97 -4.13
N PRO A 102 10.20 -3.18 -4.41
CA PRO A 102 9.45 -4.30 -3.84
C PRO A 102 10.02 -5.68 -4.23
N LEU A 103 10.50 -5.83 -5.47
CA LEU A 103 11.09 -7.09 -5.95
C LEU A 103 12.40 -7.40 -5.23
N HIS A 104 13.24 -6.38 -5.03
CA HIS A 104 14.48 -6.54 -4.24
C HIS A 104 14.17 -6.96 -2.78
N VAL A 105 13.15 -6.38 -2.15
CA VAL A 105 12.71 -6.76 -0.79
C VAL A 105 12.16 -8.19 -0.75
N LEU A 106 11.62 -8.68 -1.86
CA LEU A 106 11.15 -10.06 -2.00
C LEU A 106 12.26 -11.05 -2.33
N GLY A 107 13.45 -10.58 -2.73
CA GLY A 107 14.62 -11.40 -3.04
C GLY A 107 14.66 -11.95 -4.47
N TYR A 108 14.00 -11.27 -5.42
CA TYR A 108 14.06 -11.61 -6.84
C TYR A 108 15.48 -11.47 -7.38
N GLN A 109 15.85 -12.30 -8.34
CA GLN A 109 17.16 -12.24 -9.00
C GLN A 109 17.23 -11.00 -9.91
N LYS A 110 18.45 -10.51 -10.14
CA LYS A 110 18.67 -9.25 -10.87
C LYS A 110 18.05 -9.26 -12.27
N GLU A 111 18.18 -10.37 -12.97
CA GLU A 111 17.68 -10.55 -14.33
C GLU A 111 16.15 -10.49 -14.37
N GLU A 112 15.46 -11.15 -13.44
CA GLU A 112 14.00 -11.10 -13.29
C GLU A 112 13.53 -9.68 -12.94
N VAL A 113 14.25 -8.98 -12.06
CA VAL A 113 13.92 -7.59 -11.70
C VAL A 113 13.97 -6.69 -12.93
N VAL A 114 15.01 -6.82 -13.78
CA VAL A 114 15.15 -6.01 -14.98
C VAL A 114 14.00 -6.25 -15.95
N GLU A 115 13.63 -7.51 -16.16
CA GLU A 115 12.54 -7.89 -17.07
C GLU A 115 11.20 -7.33 -16.57
N LEU A 116 10.80 -7.67 -15.36
CA LEU A 116 9.52 -7.25 -14.76
C LEU A 116 9.38 -5.73 -14.64
N VAL A 117 10.46 -5.02 -14.29
CA VAL A 117 10.41 -3.56 -14.17
C VAL A 117 10.27 -2.89 -15.53
N ASN A 118 11.00 -3.36 -16.56
CA ASN A 118 10.87 -2.79 -17.89
C ASN A 118 9.47 -3.03 -18.48
N GLU A 119 8.92 -4.23 -18.30
CA GLU A 119 7.54 -4.54 -18.70
C GLU A 119 6.54 -3.62 -17.99
N SER A 120 6.68 -3.45 -16.67
CA SER A 120 5.82 -2.57 -15.89
C SER A 120 5.94 -1.10 -16.29
N ILE A 121 7.15 -0.61 -16.65
CA ILE A 121 7.37 0.76 -17.16
C ILE A 121 6.69 0.96 -18.51
N ASP A 122 6.73 -0.05 -19.39
CA ASP A 122 6.07 -0.01 -20.68
C ASP A 122 4.55 0.01 -20.54
N GLU A 123 3.98 -0.85 -19.69
CA GLU A 123 2.54 -0.90 -19.39
C GLU A 123 1.98 0.44 -18.91
N ILE A 124 2.74 1.18 -18.10
CA ILE A 124 2.32 2.50 -17.61
C ILE A 124 2.65 3.66 -18.56
N GLY A 125 3.22 3.37 -19.75
CA GLY A 125 3.55 4.35 -20.77
C GLY A 125 4.65 5.32 -20.37
N LEU A 126 5.71 4.83 -19.70
CA LEU A 126 6.86 5.61 -19.26
C LEU A 126 8.18 5.11 -19.83
N SER A 127 8.15 4.32 -20.91
CA SER A 127 9.34 3.86 -21.62
C SER A 127 10.21 5.05 -22.06
N GLY A 128 11.52 4.94 -21.85
CA GLY A 128 12.49 6.00 -22.07
C GLY A 128 12.69 6.95 -20.89
N LYS A 129 11.97 6.72 -19.76
CA LYS A 129 12.09 7.52 -18.53
C LYS A 129 12.66 6.73 -17.33
N GLU A 130 13.23 5.57 -17.58
CA GLU A 130 13.74 4.65 -16.55
C GLU A 130 14.73 5.32 -15.60
N SER A 131 15.59 6.21 -16.14
CA SER A 131 16.61 6.94 -15.39
C SER A 131 16.14 8.26 -14.76
N HIS A 132 14.89 8.69 -15.02
CA HIS A 132 14.37 9.94 -14.49
C HIS A 132 14.08 9.81 -12.98
N TYR A 133 14.38 10.84 -12.23
CA TYR A 133 14.05 10.96 -10.82
C TYR A 133 12.63 11.50 -10.63
N PRO A 134 12.00 11.30 -9.45
CA PRO A 134 10.63 11.76 -9.20
C PRO A 134 10.39 13.24 -9.55
N TYR A 135 11.33 14.12 -9.24
CA TYR A 135 11.23 15.56 -9.52
C TYR A 135 11.30 15.92 -11.01
N GLU A 136 11.73 15.00 -11.87
CA GLU A 136 11.76 15.15 -13.34
C GLU A 136 10.47 14.65 -13.99
N LEU A 137 9.58 13.98 -13.22
CA LEU A 137 8.32 13.43 -13.65
C LEU A 137 7.16 14.36 -13.32
N SER A 138 6.22 14.50 -14.23
CA SER A 138 4.95 15.18 -13.95
C SER A 138 4.15 14.44 -12.86
N GLY A 139 3.19 15.11 -12.20
CA GLY A 139 2.36 14.49 -11.17
C GLY A 139 1.61 13.24 -11.66
N GLY A 140 1.12 13.26 -12.90
CA GLY A 140 0.47 12.08 -13.50
C GLY A 140 1.44 10.92 -13.74
N GLU A 141 2.71 11.20 -14.12
CA GLU A 141 3.74 10.19 -14.26
C GLU A 141 4.17 9.61 -12.92
N GLN A 142 4.33 10.46 -11.89
CA GLN A 142 4.60 10.01 -10.53
C GLN A 142 3.48 9.11 -9.99
N GLN A 143 2.22 9.44 -10.29
CA GLN A 143 1.07 8.62 -9.92
C GLN A 143 1.13 7.25 -10.59
N ARG A 144 1.38 7.19 -11.90
CA ARG A 144 1.53 5.92 -12.62
C ARG A 144 2.70 5.10 -12.07
N ALA A 145 3.85 5.72 -11.81
CA ALA A 145 5.01 5.06 -11.18
C ALA A 145 4.67 4.48 -9.79
N CYS A 146 3.90 5.21 -8.98
CA CYS A 146 3.43 4.72 -7.68
C CYS A 146 2.50 3.51 -7.82
N ILE A 147 1.61 3.52 -8.81
CA ILE A 147 0.72 2.39 -9.11
C ILE A 147 1.56 1.18 -9.53
N ALA A 148 2.47 1.33 -10.49
CA ALA A 148 3.37 0.25 -10.93
C ALA A 148 4.15 -0.36 -9.77
N ARG A 149 4.77 0.48 -8.92
CA ARG A 149 5.48 0.01 -7.73
C ARG A 149 4.59 -0.77 -6.76
N ALA A 150 3.33 -0.40 -6.63
CA ALA A 150 2.40 -1.13 -5.75
C ALA A 150 1.98 -2.49 -6.34
N LEU A 151 1.83 -2.57 -7.66
CA LEU A 151 1.32 -3.74 -8.37
C LEU A 151 2.40 -4.76 -8.76
N ILE A 152 3.64 -4.33 -8.99
CA ILE A 152 4.73 -5.20 -9.52
C ILE A 152 4.99 -6.47 -8.71
N LYS A 153 4.60 -6.49 -7.45
CA LYS A 153 4.72 -7.66 -6.57
C LYS A 153 3.50 -8.57 -6.58
N ASP A 154 2.53 -8.35 -7.48
CA ASP A 154 1.26 -9.06 -7.60
C ASP A 154 0.53 -9.19 -6.24
N PRO A 155 0.09 -8.06 -5.64
CA PRO A 155 -0.56 -8.08 -4.33
C PRO A 155 -1.92 -8.77 -4.39
N GLU A 156 -2.25 -9.51 -3.33
CA GLU A 156 -3.57 -10.18 -3.19
C GLU A 156 -4.70 -9.19 -2.82
N ILE A 157 -4.33 -7.97 -2.33
CA ILE A 157 -5.24 -6.94 -1.83
C ILE A 157 -4.72 -5.57 -2.25
#